data_0408eff0a6ed566463e138244a29cccf
#
_entry.id   0408eff0a6ed566463e138244a29cccf
#
_cell.length_a   1.000
_cell.length_b   1.000
_cell.length_c   1.000
_cell.angle_alpha   90.00
_cell.angle_beta   90.00
_cell.angle_gamma   90.00
#
_symmetry.space_group_name_H-M   'P 1'
#
loop_
_entity.id
_entity.type
_entity.pdbx_description
1 polymer ?
#
loop_
_entity_poly.entity_id
_entity_poly.type
_entity_poly.pdbx_seq_one_letter_code
_entity_poly.pdbx_strand_id
1 'polypeptide(L)'
;MSAPQSAAPATILPLDLPGHVPALDGIRGIAVLQVFVAHFHWIVSTDPYFNAVTPWHWLNKTLEPGFLGVDIFFVLSGFLITSLLLKDRQRNQSGMFRRFYMRRALRLLPALYAILIASFFVALWEKFPLDIQWRTTWHALLYLNNWNVVWNPNAAQNDLGHLWSLGIEEQFYIIWPA
;
A
#
# COMPACT_ATOMS: atom_id res chain seq x y z
N MET A 1 -41.09 -19.08 -41.10
CA MET A 1 -40.18 -18.05 -40.51
C MET A 1 -40.16 -18.32 -38.99
N SER A 2 -39.16 -19.05 -38.52
CA SER A 2 -39.01 -19.36 -37.09
C SER A 2 -38.32 -18.19 -36.39
N ALA A 3 -38.94 -17.64 -35.35
CA ALA A 3 -38.36 -16.57 -34.53
C ALA A 3 -37.06 -17.06 -33.86
N PRO A 4 -36.03 -16.16 -33.73
CA PRO A 4 -34.82 -16.55 -33.03
C PRO A 4 -35.09 -16.74 -31.56
N GLN A 5 -34.73 -17.95 -31.05
CA GLN A 5 -34.76 -18.25 -29.62
C GLN A 5 -33.80 -17.29 -28.91
N SER A 6 -34.33 -16.44 -28.03
CA SER A 6 -33.56 -15.62 -27.09
C SER A 6 -32.68 -16.54 -26.24
N ALA A 7 -31.38 -16.43 -26.39
CA ALA A 7 -30.42 -17.13 -25.54
C ALA A 7 -30.68 -16.74 -24.08
N ALA A 8 -30.95 -17.72 -23.25
CA ALA A 8 -31.10 -17.53 -21.81
C ALA A 8 -29.81 -16.88 -21.26
N PRO A 9 -29.91 -15.90 -20.34
CA PRO A 9 -28.73 -15.28 -19.75
C PRO A 9 -27.87 -16.35 -19.09
N ALA A 10 -26.58 -16.36 -19.42
CA ALA A 10 -25.62 -17.31 -18.85
C ALA A 10 -25.72 -17.25 -17.32
N THR A 11 -26.14 -18.32 -16.71
CA THR A 11 -26.17 -18.46 -15.26
C THR A 11 -24.73 -18.46 -14.79
N ILE A 12 -24.29 -17.33 -14.28
CA ILE A 12 -22.96 -17.22 -13.66
C ILE A 12 -23.00 -18.13 -12.44
N LEU A 13 -22.31 -19.28 -12.51
CA LEU A 13 -22.13 -20.15 -11.37
C LEU A 13 -21.64 -19.33 -10.17
N PRO A 14 -22.23 -19.53 -8.98
CA PRO A 14 -21.73 -18.84 -7.78
C PRO A 14 -20.27 -19.22 -7.58
N LEU A 15 -19.38 -18.22 -7.67
CA LEU A 15 -17.96 -18.40 -7.41
C LEU A 15 -17.81 -18.73 -5.92
N ASP A 16 -17.49 -19.98 -5.61
CA ASP A 16 -17.22 -20.39 -4.23
C ASP A 16 -15.85 -19.85 -3.80
N LEU A 17 -15.84 -18.57 -3.44
CA LEU A 17 -14.63 -17.90 -3.00
C LEU A 17 -14.35 -18.29 -1.54
N PRO A 18 -13.18 -18.85 -1.24
CA PRO A 18 -12.82 -19.21 0.12
C PRO A 18 -12.91 -17.98 1.04
N GLY A 19 -13.50 -18.15 2.23
CA GLY A 19 -13.76 -17.06 3.15
C GLY A 19 -12.48 -16.43 3.71
N HIS A 20 -11.49 -17.24 4.02
CA HIS A 20 -10.17 -16.88 4.53
C HIS A 20 -9.17 -17.91 4.00
N VAL A 21 -8.06 -17.42 3.44
CA VAL A 21 -6.98 -18.24 2.89
C VAL A 21 -5.70 -17.93 3.66
N PRO A 22 -5.33 -18.75 4.67
CA PRO A 22 -4.16 -18.49 5.52
C PRO A 22 -2.85 -18.35 4.73
N ALA A 23 -2.73 -19.04 3.60
CA ALA A 23 -1.56 -18.93 2.73
C ALA A 23 -1.36 -17.50 2.19
N LEU A 24 -2.43 -16.76 1.90
CA LEU A 24 -2.34 -15.38 1.43
C LEU A 24 -1.87 -14.42 2.54
N ASP A 25 -2.23 -14.69 3.79
CA ASP A 25 -1.71 -13.92 4.92
C ASP A 25 -0.22 -14.21 5.16
N GLY A 26 0.21 -15.46 4.95
CA GLY A 26 1.63 -15.81 4.96
C GLY A 26 2.44 -15.05 3.90
N ILE A 27 1.93 -15.01 2.66
CA ILE A 27 2.58 -14.27 1.57
C ILE A 27 2.61 -12.75 1.86
N ARG A 28 1.55 -12.19 2.44
CA ARG A 28 1.53 -10.79 2.90
C ARG A 28 2.58 -10.53 3.97
N GLY A 29 2.74 -11.43 4.93
CA GLY A 29 3.76 -11.34 5.97
C GLY A 29 5.16 -11.32 5.37
N ILE A 30 5.44 -12.18 4.40
CA ILE A 30 6.71 -12.21 3.66
C ILE A 30 6.92 -10.91 2.89
N ALA A 31 5.89 -10.41 2.19
CA ALA A 31 5.97 -9.16 1.45
C ALA A 31 6.29 -7.96 2.36
N VAL A 32 5.62 -7.86 3.52
CA VAL A 32 5.89 -6.81 4.52
C VAL A 32 7.31 -6.93 5.07
N LEU A 33 7.76 -8.15 5.39
CA LEU A 33 9.12 -8.38 5.88
C LEU A 33 10.16 -7.96 4.84
N GLN A 34 9.92 -8.26 3.57
CA GLN A 34 10.81 -7.87 2.46
C GLN A 34 10.91 -6.35 2.32
N VAL A 35 9.78 -5.63 2.39
CA VAL A 35 9.75 -4.17 2.38
C VAL A 35 10.51 -3.60 3.60
N PHE A 36 10.29 -4.17 4.79
CA PHE A 36 10.99 -3.76 6.00
C PHE A 36 12.51 -3.93 5.88
N VAL A 37 12.96 -5.10 5.42
CA VAL A 37 14.39 -5.39 5.21
C VAL A 37 15.01 -4.44 4.19
N ALA A 38 14.29 -4.11 3.10
CA ALA A 38 14.77 -3.16 2.11
C ALA A 38 14.93 -1.74 2.66
N HIS A 39 13.98 -1.26 3.45
CA HIS A 39 14.08 0.05 4.11
C HIS A 39 15.21 0.08 5.15
N PHE A 40 15.32 -0.97 5.97
CA PHE A 40 16.42 -1.09 6.93
C PHE A 40 17.77 -1.10 6.22
N HIS A 41 17.89 -1.86 5.12
CA HIS A 41 19.09 -1.89 4.31
C HIS A 41 19.42 -0.51 3.74
N TRP A 42 18.43 0.22 3.21
CA TRP A 42 18.64 1.57 2.69
C TRP A 42 19.18 2.52 3.77
N ILE A 43 18.60 2.50 4.98
CA ILE A 43 19.07 3.31 6.13
C ILE A 43 20.52 2.96 6.47
N VAL A 44 20.83 1.66 6.59
CA VAL A 44 22.17 1.20 6.95
C VAL A 44 23.21 1.49 5.87
N SER A 45 22.85 1.38 4.59
CA SER A 45 23.76 1.65 3.47
C SER A 45 24.08 3.12 3.26
N THR A 46 23.24 4.01 3.76
CA THR A 46 23.49 5.48 3.72
C THR A 46 24.37 5.97 4.87
N ASP A 47 24.53 5.16 5.92
CA ASP A 47 25.40 5.51 7.05
C ASP A 47 26.88 5.19 6.72
N PRO A 48 27.78 6.19 6.75
CA PRO A 48 29.20 6.01 6.41
C PRO A 48 29.92 4.99 7.30
N TYR A 49 29.53 4.86 8.56
CA TYR A 49 30.13 3.93 9.50
C TYR A 49 29.80 2.48 9.14
N PHE A 50 28.51 2.20 8.88
CA PHE A 50 28.07 0.85 8.50
C PHE A 50 28.59 0.45 7.11
N ASN A 51 28.66 1.39 6.17
CA ASN A 51 29.15 1.12 4.82
C ASN A 51 30.67 0.78 4.80
N ALA A 52 31.44 1.34 5.73
CA ALA A 52 32.88 1.07 5.86
C ALA A 52 33.21 -0.30 6.51
N VAL A 53 32.30 -0.80 7.37
CA VAL A 53 32.57 -2.00 8.22
C VAL A 53 31.96 -3.27 7.67
N THR A 54 30.97 -3.18 6.79
CA THR A 54 30.23 -4.36 6.31
C THR A 54 30.59 -4.75 4.87
N PRO A 55 31.13 -5.96 4.65
CA PRO A 55 31.41 -6.49 3.29
C PRO A 55 30.12 -6.93 2.57
N TRP A 56 29.03 -6.17 2.71
CA TRP A 56 27.68 -6.56 2.33
C TRP A 56 27.26 -6.10 0.93
N HIS A 57 28.18 -5.66 0.06
CA HIS A 57 27.79 -5.20 -1.29
C HIS A 57 27.17 -6.28 -2.17
N TRP A 58 27.41 -7.56 -1.90
CA TRP A 58 26.67 -8.64 -2.57
C TRP A 58 25.23 -8.75 -2.05
N LEU A 59 24.99 -8.47 -0.77
CA LEU A 59 23.65 -8.43 -0.19
C LEU A 59 22.86 -7.23 -0.72
N ASN A 60 23.52 -6.12 -1.01
CA ASN A 60 22.91 -4.93 -1.59
C ASN A 60 22.21 -5.27 -2.91
N LYS A 61 22.85 -6.02 -3.78
CA LYS A 61 22.26 -6.47 -5.07
C LYS A 61 21.12 -7.46 -4.90
N THR A 62 21.10 -8.24 -3.82
CA THR A 62 20.04 -9.23 -3.55
C THR A 62 18.86 -8.65 -2.79
N LEU A 63 19.05 -7.53 -2.05
CA LEU A 63 18.00 -6.85 -1.28
C LEU A 63 17.41 -5.63 -2.00
N GLU A 64 18.01 -5.17 -3.10
CA GLU A 64 17.43 -4.18 -4.01
C GLU A 64 15.98 -4.50 -4.45
N PRO A 65 15.50 -5.77 -4.50
CA PRO A 65 14.12 -6.08 -4.86
C PRO A 65 13.09 -5.77 -3.74
N GLY A 66 13.34 -4.82 -2.85
CA GLY A 66 12.32 -4.37 -1.88
C GLY A 66 11.01 -3.93 -2.54
N PHE A 67 11.09 -3.42 -3.77
CA PHE A 67 9.93 -3.13 -4.61
C PHE A 67 9.10 -4.39 -4.93
N LEU A 68 9.71 -5.57 -5.04
CA LEU A 68 8.97 -6.82 -5.25
C LEU A 68 7.98 -7.11 -4.11
N GLY A 69 8.33 -6.78 -2.86
CA GLY A 69 7.42 -6.89 -1.72
C GLY A 69 6.21 -5.98 -1.88
N VAL A 70 6.40 -4.77 -2.40
CA VAL A 70 5.31 -3.82 -2.70
C VAL A 70 4.42 -4.36 -3.83
N ASP A 71 5.01 -4.90 -4.90
CA ASP A 71 4.27 -5.48 -6.03
C ASP A 71 3.44 -6.69 -5.60
N ILE A 72 4.01 -7.60 -4.83
CA ILE A 72 3.27 -8.75 -4.24
C ILE A 72 2.11 -8.24 -3.39
N PHE A 73 2.35 -7.21 -2.58
CA PHE A 73 1.32 -6.64 -1.73
C PHE A 73 0.18 -6.03 -2.55
N PHE A 74 0.47 -5.32 -3.64
CA PHE A 74 -0.54 -4.76 -4.54
C PHE A 74 -1.37 -5.83 -5.23
N VAL A 75 -0.73 -6.88 -5.75
CA VAL A 75 -1.44 -8.00 -6.39
C VAL A 75 -2.38 -8.68 -5.39
N LEU A 76 -1.91 -8.97 -4.18
CA LEU A 76 -2.72 -9.59 -3.13
C LEU A 76 -3.87 -8.68 -2.68
N SER A 77 -3.61 -7.38 -2.55
CA SER A 77 -4.63 -6.40 -2.19
C SER A 77 -5.71 -6.30 -3.26
N GLY A 78 -5.33 -6.25 -4.54
CA GLY A 78 -6.27 -6.27 -5.67
C GLY A 78 -7.12 -7.52 -5.68
N PHE A 79 -6.51 -8.70 -5.54
CA PHE A 79 -7.22 -9.97 -5.48
C PHE A 79 -8.23 -10.03 -4.32
N LEU A 80 -7.82 -9.64 -3.11
CA LEU A 80 -8.67 -9.72 -1.93
C LEU A 80 -9.85 -8.74 -1.98
N ILE A 81 -9.62 -7.52 -2.48
CA ILE A 81 -10.70 -6.55 -2.68
C ILE A 81 -11.70 -7.06 -3.70
N THR A 82 -11.23 -7.51 -4.86
CA THR A 82 -12.10 -8.04 -5.90
C THR A 82 -12.93 -9.20 -5.38
N SER A 83 -12.29 -10.13 -4.67
CA SER A 83 -12.96 -11.27 -4.04
C SER A 83 -14.02 -10.83 -3.02
N LEU A 84 -13.70 -9.82 -2.19
CA LEU A 84 -14.64 -9.28 -1.21
C LEU A 84 -15.84 -8.60 -1.87
N LEU A 85 -15.60 -7.78 -2.89
CA LEU A 85 -16.63 -7.06 -3.63
C LEU A 85 -17.57 -8.04 -4.36
N LEU A 86 -17.02 -9.07 -5.02
CA LEU A 86 -17.82 -10.10 -5.68
C LEU A 86 -18.69 -10.86 -4.69
N LYS A 87 -18.14 -11.23 -3.53
CA LYS A 87 -18.89 -11.92 -2.46
C LYS A 87 -20.00 -11.05 -1.86
N ASP A 88 -19.75 -9.79 -1.62
CA ASP A 88 -20.74 -8.85 -1.08
C ASP A 88 -21.83 -8.56 -2.13
N ARG A 89 -21.47 -8.48 -3.42
CA ARG A 89 -22.43 -8.33 -4.53
C ARG A 89 -23.38 -9.53 -4.61
N GLN A 90 -22.86 -10.75 -4.47
CA GLN A 90 -23.69 -11.97 -4.47
C GLN A 90 -24.69 -11.97 -3.29
N ARG A 91 -24.32 -11.40 -2.15
CA ARG A 91 -25.18 -11.31 -0.96
C ARG A 91 -26.20 -10.17 -1.03
N ASN A 92 -26.19 -9.38 -2.10
CA ASN A 92 -27.10 -8.24 -2.34
C ASN A 92 -27.22 -7.29 -1.12
N GLN A 93 -26.10 -7.04 -0.42
CA GLN A 93 -26.12 -6.24 0.81
C GLN A 93 -26.00 -4.75 0.49
N SER A 94 -27.00 -3.96 0.90
CA SER A 94 -26.93 -2.52 0.84
C SER A 94 -25.83 -1.97 1.74
N GLY A 95 -25.15 -0.86 1.31
CA GLY A 95 -24.11 -0.19 2.09
C GLY A 95 -22.76 -0.92 2.12
N MET A 96 -22.48 -1.80 1.16
CA MET A 96 -21.22 -2.53 1.01
C MET A 96 -20.00 -1.60 1.00
N PHE A 97 -20.02 -0.59 0.14
CA PHE A 97 -18.90 0.37 0.01
C PHE A 97 -18.65 1.13 1.32
N ARG A 98 -19.71 1.59 1.97
CA ARG A 98 -19.59 2.31 3.25
C ARG A 98 -18.90 1.44 4.31
N ARG A 99 -19.31 0.17 4.45
CA ARG A 99 -18.68 -0.76 5.40
C ARG A 99 -17.22 -1.05 5.05
N PHE A 100 -16.92 -1.19 3.76
CA PHE A 100 -15.57 -1.41 3.28
C PHE A 100 -14.66 -0.24 3.64
N TYR A 101 -15.04 0.99 3.23
CA TYR A 101 -14.21 2.19 3.49
C TYR A 101 -14.12 2.53 4.98
N MET A 102 -15.19 2.36 5.75
CA MET A 102 -15.13 2.60 7.21
C MET A 102 -14.16 1.65 7.91
N ARG A 103 -14.21 0.34 7.63
CA ARG A 103 -13.26 -0.62 8.22
C ARG A 103 -11.82 -0.30 7.84
N ARG A 104 -11.62 0.12 6.62
CA ARG A 104 -10.30 0.50 6.13
C ARG A 104 -9.80 1.77 6.80
N ALA A 105 -10.61 2.81 6.84
CA ALA A 105 -10.28 4.07 7.49
C ALA A 105 -9.92 3.87 8.98
N LEU A 106 -10.73 3.11 9.73
CA LEU A 106 -10.46 2.80 11.13
C LEU A 106 -9.15 2.01 11.33
N ARG A 107 -8.71 1.26 10.34
CA ARG A 107 -7.46 0.51 10.39
C ARG A 107 -6.24 1.36 10.04
N LEU A 108 -6.36 2.25 9.05
CA LEU A 108 -5.22 2.97 8.48
C LEU A 108 -5.02 4.35 9.10
N LEU A 109 -6.10 5.12 9.32
CA LEU A 109 -5.98 6.49 9.82
C LEU A 109 -5.26 6.61 11.17
N PRO A 110 -5.50 5.75 12.18
CA PRO A 110 -4.78 5.85 13.45
C PRO A 110 -3.26 5.70 13.28
N ALA A 111 -2.83 4.74 12.45
CA ALA A 111 -1.41 4.52 12.17
C ALA A 111 -0.82 5.68 11.35
N LEU A 112 -1.55 6.19 10.36
CA LEU A 112 -1.13 7.35 9.58
C LEU A 112 -0.96 8.59 10.47
N TYR A 113 -1.95 8.92 11.31
CA TYR A 113 -1.82 10.06 12.22
C TYR A 113 -0.66 9.90 13.20
N ALA A 114 -0.45 8.69 13.74
CA ALA A 114 0.66 8.43 14.64
C ALA A 114 2.01 8.70 13.98
N ILE A 115 2.22 8.24 12.73
CA ILE A 115 3.48 8.47 12.01
C ILE A 115 3.65 9.93 11.61
N LEU A 116 2.58 10.64 11.20
CA LEU A 116 2.65 12.06 10.86
C LEU A 116 3.01 12.92 12.08
N ILE A 117 2.43 12.62 13.25
CA ILE A 117 2.75 13.29 14.50
C ILE A 117 4.20 13.00 14.91
N ALA A 118 4.62 11.74 14.86
CA ALA A 118 5.99 11.35 15.19
C ALA A 118 7.00 12.04 14.27
N SER A 119 6.77 12.02 12.96
CA SER A 119 7.62 12.70 11.97
C SER A 119 7.70 14.21 12.22
N PHE A 120 6.63 14.85 12.65
CA PHE A 120 6.64 16.27 13.00
C PHE A 120 7.53 16.57 14.21
N PHE A 121 7.48 15.73 15.24
CA PHE A 121 8.36 15.85 16.41
C PHE A 121 9.83 15.59 16.05
N VAL A 122 10.12 14.61 15.19
CA VAL A 122 11.48 14.37 14.69
C VAL A 122 11.98 15.58 13.91
N ALA A 123 11.17 16.16 13.03
CA ALA A 123 11.54 17.36 12.28
C ALA A 123 11.86 18.57 13.20
N LEU A 124 11.10 18.74 14.29
CA LEU A 124 11.41 19.76 15.30
C LEU A 124 12.74 19.48 16.03
N TRP A 125 12.99 18.23 16.37
CA TRP A 125 14.21 17.81 17.04
C TRP A 125 15.46 18.03 16.17
N GLU A 126 15.37 17.65 14.90
CA GLU A 126 16.45 17.75 13.91
C GLU A 126 16.58 19.15 13.32
N LYS A 127 15.72 20.09 13.71
CA LYS A 127 15.63 21.46 13.16
C LYS A 127 15.44 21.47 11.64
N PHE A 128 14.71 20.47 11.14
CA PHE A 128 14.37 20.36 9.73
C PHE A 128 13.44 21.51 9.31
N PRO A 129 13.52 22.04 8.07
CA PRO A 129 12.66 23.11 7.60
C PRO A 129 11.17 22.76 7.69
N LEU A 130 10.43 23.51 8.52
CA LEU A 130 9.03 23.21 8.82
C LEU A 130 8.09 23.40 7.63
N ASP A 131 8.44 24.26 6.69
CA ASP A 131 7.70 24.46 5.44
C ASP A 131 7.74 23.21 4.56
N ILE A 132 8.89 22.53 4.46
CA ILE A 132 9.05 21.28 3.73
C ILE A 132 8.29 20.17 4.46
N GLN A 133 8.47 20.06 5.79
CA GLN A 133 7.77 19.08 6.62
C GLN A 133 6.26 19.23 6.49
N TRP A 134 5.73 20.44 6.54
CA TRP A 134 4.31 20.72 6.39
C TRP A 134 3.76 20.30 5.02
N ARG A 135 4.46 20.65 3.95
CA ARG A 135 4.10 20.23 2.59
C ARG A 135 4.03 18.72 2.46
N THR A 136 5.06 18.01 2.93
CA THR A 136 5.10 16.54 2.87
C THR A 136 4.00 15.91 3.71
N THR A 137 3.72 16.46 4.90
CA THR A 137 2.63 16.02 5.76
C THR A 137 1.27 16.13 5.06
N TRP A 138 1.00 17.23 4.35
CA TRP A 138 -0.24 17.39 3.58
C TRP A 138 -0.36 16.40 2.44
N HIS A 139 0.72 16.15 1.68
CA HIS A 139 0.70 15.16 0.63
C HIS A 139 0.45 13.74 1.18
N ALA A 140 1.06 13.41 2.31
CA ALA A 140 0.85 12.13 2.97
C ALA A 140 -0.58 11.98 3.50
N LEU A 141 -1.14 13.03 4.13
CA LEU A 141 -2.51 13.04 4.65
C LEU A 141 -3.57 12.86 3.55
N LEU A 142 -3.32 13.43 2.37
CA LEU A 142 -4.19 13.33 1.19
C LEU A 142 -3.89 12.11 0.32
N TYR A 143 -2.96 11.23 0.73
CA TYR A 143 -2.51 10.08 -0.06
C TYR A 143 -1.94 10.47 -1.45
N LEU A 144 -1.32 11.65 -1.54
CA LEU A 144 -0.71 12.19 -2.76
C LEU A 144 0.83 12.13 -2.75
N ASN A 145 1.42 11.40 -1.81
CA ASN A 145 2.87 11.38 -1.64
C ASN A 145 3.60 10.76 -2.85
N ASN A 146 2.97 9.82 -3.57
CA ASN A 146 3.46 9.30 -4.83
C ASN A 146 3.66 10.40 -5.88
N TRP A 147 2.71 11.33 -6.01
CA TRP A 147 2.83 12.47 -6.91
C TRP A 147 3.88 13.48 -6.44
N ASN A 148 3.96 13.70 -5.12
CA ASN A 148 5.00 14.57 -4.56
C ASN A 148 6.40 14.05 -4.90
N VAL A 149 6.65 12.74 -4.83
CA VAL A 149 7.93 12.13 -5.22
C VAL A 149 8.22 12.28 -6.71
N VAL A 150 7.20 12.15 -7.56
CA VAL A 150 7.34 12.33 -9.02
C VAL A 150 7.74 13.75 -9.38
N TRP A 151 7.11 14.76 -8.77
CA TRP A 151 7.39 16.16 -9.07
C TRP A 151 8.59 16.73 -8.32
N ASN A 152 8.93 16.15 -7.18
CA ASN A 152 10.03 16.58 -6.32
C ASN A 152 10.86 15.35 -5.91
N PRO A 153 11.82 14.89 -6.72
CA PRO A 153 12.60 13.68 -6.43
C PRO A 153 13.27 13.70 -5.04
N ASN A 154 13.62 14.87 -4.54
CA ASN A 154 14.17 15.02 -3.20
C ASN A 154 13.15 14.73 -2.08
N ALA A 155 11.86 14.72 -2.37
CA ALA A 155 10.83 14.35 -1.40
C ALA A 155 10.88 12.87 -1.01
N ALA A 156 11.47 12.00 -1.83
CA ALA A 156 11.71 10.60 -1.51
C ALA A 156 12.72 10.42 -0.36
N GLN A 157 13.60 11.40 -0.15
CA GLN A 157 14.64 11.39 0.90
C GLN A 157 14.12 11.88 2.25
N ASN A 158 12.87 12.33 2.32
CA ASN A 158 12.21 12.73 3.56
C ASN A 158 11.71 11.49 4.33
N ASP A 159 11.58 11.60 5.65
CA ASP A 159 11.06 10.55 6.54
C ASP A 159 9.72 9.96 6.10
N LEU A 160 8.86 10.76 5.47
CA LEU A 160 7.56 10.35 4.94
C LEU A 160 7.63 9.87 3.47
N GLY A 161 8.82 9.85 2.88
CA GLY A 161 9.02 9.43 1.49
C GLY A 161 8.45 8.04 1.21
N HIS A 162 8.64 7.10 2.14
CA HIS A 162 8.15 5.73 2.05
C HIS A 162 6.61 5.59 1.93
N LEU A 163 5.84 6.62 2.26
CA LEU A 163 4.38 6.62 2.13
C LEU A 163 3.88 6.76 0.68
N TRP A 164 4.77 6.81 -0.31
CA TRP A 164 4.39 6.85 -1.72
C TRP A 164 3.56 5.62 -2.13
N SER A 165 3.93 4.44 -1.66
CA SER A 165 3.24 3.19 -1.96
C SER A 165 1.83 3.14 -1.34
N LEU A 166 1.68 3.67 -0.11
CA LEU A 166 0.37 3.82 0.53
C LEU A 166 -0.56 4.74 -0.27
N GLY A 167 -0.01 5.82 -0.86
CA GLY A 167 -0.76 6.71 -1.76
C GLY A 167 -1.32 5.97 -2.96
N ILE A 168 -0.51 5.17 -3.65
CA ILE A 168 -0.96 4.37 -4.80
C ILE A 168 -2.03 3.36 -4.38
N GLU A 169 -1.85 2.71 -3.23
CA GLU A 169 -2.79 1.72 -2.71
C GLU A 169 -4.17 2.33 -2.46
N GLU A 170 -4.23 3.50 -1.78
CA GLU A 170 -5.51 4.15 -1.48
C GLU A 170 -6.20 4.69 -2.74
N GLN A 171 -5.45 5.24 -3.69
CA GLN A 171 -5.98 5.67 -4.99
C GLN A 171 -6.58 4.48 -5.77
N PHE A 172 -5.89 3.33 -5.77
CA PHE A 172 -6.41 2.11 -6.36
C PHE A 172 -7.73 1.67 -5.71
N TYR A 173 -7.83 1.73 -4.40
CA TYR A 173 -9.04 1.33 -3.68
C TYR A 173 -10.23 2.28 -3.88
N ILE A 174 -9.98 3.51 -4.27
CA ILE A 174 -11.05 4.46 -4.65
C ILE A 174 -11.55 4.14 -6.06
N ILE A 175 -10.64 3.85 -7.00
CA ILE A 175 -10.93 3.69 -8.42
C ILE A 175 -11.47 2.29 -8.73
N TRP A 176 -10.86 1.25 -8.17
CA TRP A 176 -11.14 -0.14 -8.52
C TRP A 176 -12.57 -0.62 -8.22
N PRO A 177 -13.22 -0.22 -7.10
CA PRO A 177 -14.58 -0.62 -6.79
C PRO A 177 -15.67 0.14 -7.57
N ALA A 178 -15.33 1.27 -8.20
CA ALA A 178 -16.28 2.11 -8.95
C ALA A 178 -16.55 1.56 -10.34
#